data_cae6460e6bbc48e156a34d719a528274
#
_entry.id   cae6460e6bbc48e156a34d719a528274
#
_cell.length_a   1.000
_cell.length_b   1.000
_cell.length_c   1.000
_cell.angle_alpha   90.00
_cell.angle_beta   90.00
_cell.angle_gamma   90.00
#
_symmetry.space_group_name_H-M   'P 1'
#
loop_
_entity.id
_entity.type
_entity.pdbx_description
1 polymer ?
#
loop_
_entity_poly.entity_id
_entity_poly.type
_entity_poly.pdbx_seq_one_letter_code
_entity_poly.pdbx_strand_id
1 'polypeptide(L)'
;MKYCSNCGSSNLEFKIPEDDNRKRYCCNDCDTIFYTNPNLVVGTLSTFDNKILIAKRSIHPRKDKWTLPAGFLENAETMQAGALRETLEETQANAEIIKPYTVISLPHISQIHVFYLAKLLLSLIHI
;
A
#
# COMPACT_ATOMS: atom_id res chain seq x y z
N MET A 1 6.07 -19.34 -4.85
CA MET A 1 6.42 -19.81 -3.48
C MET A 1 7.23 -21.09 -3.59
N LYS A 2 8.41 -21.12 -3.02
CA LYS A 2 9.30 -22.30 -3.08
C LYS A 2 9.22 -23.16 -1.82
N TYR A 3 9.01 -22.55 -0.69
CA TYR A 3 8.99 -23.20 0.61
C TYR A 3 7.79 -22.73 1.43
N CYS A 4 7.27 -23.65 2.24
CA CYS A 4 6.20 -23.31 3.19
C CYS A 4 6.76 -22.44 4.32
N SER A 5 6.18 -21.27 4.52
CA SER A 5 6.60 -20.37 5.61
C SER A 5 6.20 -20.88 6.99
N ASN A 6 5.33 -21.87 7.07
CA ASN A 6 4.91 -22.48 8.33
C ASN A 6 5.82 -23.63 8.78
N CYS A 7 6.16 -24.57 7.87
CA CYS A 7 6.92 -25.77 8.23
C CYS A 7 8.25 -25.94 7.47
N GLY A 8 8.54 -25.06 6.51
CA GLY A 8 9.79 -25.13 5.73
C GLY A 8 9.79 -26.15 4.59
N SER A 9 8.72 -26.91 4.40
CA SER A 9 8.63 -27.92 3.35
C SER A 9 8.65 -27.29 1.95
N SER A 10 9.24 -28.00 0.99
CA SER A 10 9.13 -27.67 -0.44
C SER A 10 7.94 -28.34 -1.13
N ASN A 11 7.17 -29.14 -0.40
CA ASN A 11 6.03 -29.89 -0.94
C ASN A 11 4.78 -29.00 -1.03
N LEU A 12 4.85 -27.99 -1.90
CA LEU A 12 3.78 -27.02 -2.13
C LEU A 12 3.07 -27.34 -3.44
N GLU A 13 1.76 -27.14 -3.46
CA GLU A 13 0.94 -27.31 -4.64
C GLU A 13 -0.01 -26.14 -4.79
N PHE A 14 -0.10 -25.60 -6.01
CA PHE A 14 -1.05 -24.52 -6.35
C PHE A 14 -2.33 -25.15 -6.86
N LYS A 15 -3.29 -25.33 -5.96
CA LYS A 15 -4.54 -26.06 -6.21
C LYS A 15 -5.73 -25.39 -5.50
N ILE A 16 -6.93 -25.82 -5.87
CA ILE A 16 -8.17 -25.40 -5.21
C ILE A 16 -8.32 -26.21 -3.92
N PRO A 17 -8.26 -25.59 -2.73
CA PRO A 17 -8.46 -26.29 -1.47
C PRO A 17 -9.92 -26.75 -1.33
N GLU A 18 -10.16 -27.69 -0.40
CA GLU A 18 -11.51 -28.13 -0.05
C GLU A 18 -12.38 -26.92 0.36
N ASP A 19 -13.62 -26.90 -0.13
CA ASP A 19 -14.59 -25.82 0.12
C ASP A 19 -14.19 -24.44 -0.40
N ASP A 20 -13.21 -24.37 -1.30
CA ASP A 20 -12.80 -23.13 -1.95
C ASP A 20 -13.18 -23.14 -3.45
N ASN A 21 -13.02 -22.00 -4.10
CA ASN A 21 -13.32 -21.83 -5.52
C ASN A 21 -12.16 -21.25 -6.34
N ARG A 22 -11.00 -21.03 -5.69
CA ARG A 22 -9.81 -20.49 -6.34
C ARG A 22 -8.57 -21.29 -5.96
N LYS A 23 -7.60 -21.28 -6.87
CA LYS A 23 -6.30 -21.92 -6.60
C LYS A 23 -5.53 -21.11 -5.55
N ARG A 24 -4.99 -21.82 -4.59
CA ARG A 24 -4.14 -21.29 -3.52
C ARG A 24 -2.90 -22.15 -3.42
N TYR A 25 -1.82 -21.59 -2.88
CA TYR A 25 -0.68 -22.41 -2.47
C TYR A 25 -1.07 -23.18 -1.21
N CYS A 26 -0.89 -24.50 -1.27
CA CYS A 26 -1.17 -25.41 -0.18
C CYS A 26 0.07 -26.22 0.14
N CYS A 27 0.41 -26.37 1.42
CA CYS A 27 1.46 -27.25 1.84
C CYS A 27 0.89 -28.64 2.10
N ASN A 28 1.40 -29.64 1.38
CA ASN A 28 0.93 -31.03 1.54
C ASN A 28 1.47 -31.69 2.82
N ASP A 29 2.48 -31.09 3.46
CA ASP A 29 3.07 -31.65 4.68
C ASP A 29 2.43 -31.13 5.97
N CYS A 30 2.03 -29.86 6.02
CA CYS A 30 1.41 -29.29 7.22
C CYS A 30 -0.02 -28.80 7.00
N ASP A 31 -0.57 -28.99 5.80
CA ASP A 31 -1.93 -28.61 5.40
C ASP A 31 -2.23 -27.11 5.48
N THR A 32 -1.22 -26.25 5.58
CA THR A 32 -1.39 -24.81 5.57
C THR A 32 -1.83 -24.34 4.19
N ILE A 33 -2.86 -23.49 4.15
CA ILE A 33 -3.34 -22.84 2.93
C ILE A 33 -2.92 -21.37 3.00
N PHE A 34 -2.27 -20.90 1.93
CA PHE A 34 -1.78 -19.51 1.85
C PHE A 34 -2.74 -18.66 1.02
N TYR A 35 -3.37 -17.70 1.67
CA TYR A 35 -4.25 -16.73 1.03
C TYR A 35 -3.48 -15.46 0.73
N THR A 36 -3.60 -14.96 -0.51
CA THR A 36 -3.00 -13.69 -0.91
C THR A 36 -4.10 -12.70 -1.25
N ASN A 37 -3.98 -11.50 -0.74
CA ASN A 37 -4.90 -10.41 -1.02
C ASN A 37 -4.17 -9.28 -1.74
N PRO A 38 -4.90 -8.39 -2.45
CA PRO A 38 -4.28 -7.20 -3.01
C PRO A 38 -3.59 -6.37 -1.92
N ASN A 39 -2.46 -5.78 -2.28
CA ASN A 39 -1.77 -4.85 -1.40
C ASN A 39 -2.52 -3.52 -1.35
N LEU A 40 -2.57 -2.92 -0.17
CA LEU A 40 -3.19 -1.62 0.02
C LEU A 40 -2.11 -0.54 0.01
N VAL A 41 -2.27 0.44 -0.88
CA VAL A 41 -1.45 1.63 -0.97
C VAL A 41 -2.27 2.80 -0.45
N VAL A 42 -1.70 3.58 0.44
CA VAL A 42 -2.35 4.74 1.04
C VAL A 42 -1.52 5.98 0.79
N GLY A 43 -2.20 7.10 0.58
CA GLY A 43 -1.52 8.35 0.32
C GLY A 43 -2.43 9.55 0.52
N THR A 44 -1.88 10.73 0.26
CA THR A 44 -2.62 11.97 0.40
C THR A 44 -2.60 12.79 -0.88
N LEU A 45 -3.71 13.48 -1.13
CA LEU A 45 -3.76 14.66 -1.96
C LEU A 45 -3.76 15.84 -0.99
N SER A 46 -2.57 16.35 -0.70
CA SER A 46 -2.37 17.40 0.28
C SER A 46 -2.28 18.75 -0.40
N THR A 47 -3.04 19.72 0.11
CA THR A 47 -3.14 21.04 -0.50
C THR A 47 -2.66 22.14 0.43
N PHE A 48 -2.14 23.18 -0.19
CA PHE A 48 -1.79 24.43 0.46
C PHE A 48 -1.88 25.56 -0.57
N ASP A 49 -2.63 26.60 -0.24
CA ASP A 49 -2.75 27.81 -1.05
C ASP A 49 -3.02 27.51 -2.54
N ASN A 50 -4.05 26.67 -2.80
CA ASN A 50 -4.45 26.20 -4.14
C ASN A 50 -3.38 25.40 -4.89
N LYS A 51 -2.40 24.88 -4.17
CA LYS A 51 -1.34 24.01 -4.72
C LYS A 51 -1.46 22.62 -4.14
N ILE A 52 -0.96 21.65 -4.88
CA ILE A 52 -0.95 20.23 -4.50
C ILE A 52 0.49 19.80 -4.25
N LEU A 53 0.70 19.07 -3.15
CA LEU A 53 2.00 18.47 -2.84
C LEU A 53 2.22 17.25 -3.72
N ILE A 54 3.28 17.27 -4.51
CA ILE A 54 3.71 16.11 -5.30
C ILE A 54 5.18 15.80 -5.01
N ALA A 55 5.55 14.55 -5.21
CA ALA A 55 6.91 14.08 -4.99
C ALA A 55 7.46 13.46 -6.27
N LYS A 56 8.76 13.67 -6.50
CA LYS A 56 9.46 13.06 -7.63
C LYS A 56 10.05 11.72 -7.19
N ARG A 57 9.74 10.67 -7.90
CA ARG A 57 10.26 9.34 -7.59
C ARG A 57 11.76 9.28 -7.80
N SER A 58 12.49 8.74 -6.84
CA SER A 58 13.94 8.56 -6.91
C SER A 58 14.37 7.14 -7.28
N ILE A 59 13.41 6.19 -7.31
CA ILE A 59 13.68 4.77 -7.59
C ILE A 59 12.75 4.22 -8.68
N HIS A 60 13.18 3.13 -9.31
CA HIS A 60 12.34 2.38 -10.24
C HIS A 60 11.23 1.60 -9.49
N PRO A 61 10.08 1.34 -10.11
CA PRO A 61 9.68 1.80 -11.44
C PRO A 61 9.31 3.28 -11.47
N ARG A 62 9.28 3.86 -12.66
CA ARG A 62 8.90 5.26 -12.90
C ARG A 62 9.79 6.29 -12.19
N LYS A 63 11.09 6.02 -12.11
CA LYS A 63 12.07 6.98 -11.62
C LYS A 63 11.92 8.31 -12.37
N ASP A 64 12.06 9.43 -11.65
CA ASP A 64 11.93 10.80 -12.15
C ASP A 64 10.51 11.21 -12.56
N LYS A 65 9.51 10.38 -12.33
CA LYS A 65 8.10 10.76 -12.51
C LYS A 65 7.54 11.39 -11.24
N TRP A 66 6.64 12.33 -11.42
CA TRP A 66 5.96 13.00 -10.32
C TRP A 66 4.72 12.22 -9.90
N THR A 67 4.48 12.14 -8.61
CA THR A 67 3.35 11.39 -8.05
C THR A 67 2.88 12.03 -6.74
N LEU A 68 1.67 11.70 -6.34
CA LEU A 68 1.21 11.98 -4.99
C LEU A 68 2.00 11.11 -4.00
N PRO A 69 2.32 11.65 -2.79
CA PRO A 69 2.97 10.81 -1.78
C PRO A 69 2.06 9.66 -1.37
N ALA A 70 2.57 8.44 -1.49
CA ALA A 70 1.85 7.22 -1.19
C ALA A 70 2.80 6.04 -1.03
N GLY A 71 2.36 5.03 -0.30
CA GLY A 71 3.11 3.79 -0.12
C GLY A 71 2.26 2.71 0.53
N PHE A 72 2.84 1.55 0.74
CA PHE A 72 2.12 0.41 1.31
C PHE A 72 1.70 0.68 2.74
N LEU A 73 0.43 0.34 3.02
CA LEU A 73 -0.08 0.32 4.39
C LEU A 73 0.66 -0.75 5.19
N GLU A 74 1.09 -0.39 6.39
CA GLU A 74 1.74 -1.31 7.31
C GLU A 74 0.71 -2.01 8.20
N ASN A 75 1.09 -3.19 8.74
CA ASN A 75 0.24 -3.87 9.70
C ASN A 75 0.03 -3.01 10.94
N ALA A 76 -1.15 -3.11 11.52
CA ALA A 76 -1.53 -2.43 12.75
C ALA A 76 -1.58 -0.89 12.67
N GLU A 77 -1.56 -0.31 11.48
CA GLU A 77 -1.83 1.13 11.33
C GLU A 77 -3.16 1.37 10.61
N THR A 78 -3.81 2.48 10.92
CA THR A 78 -5.00 2.90 10.18
C THR A 78 -4.61 3.45 8.81
N MET A 79 -5.55 3.45 7.86
CA MET A 79 -5.29 4.01 6.54
C MET A 79 -4.91 5.49 6.63
N GLN A 80 -5.55 6.25 7.52
CA GLN A 80 -5.24 7.66 7.73
C GLN A 80 -3.82 7.85 8.27
N ALA A 81 -3.44 7.08 9.29
CA ALA A 81 -2.09 7.14 9.85
C ALA A 81 -1.03 6.75 8.82
N GLY A 82 -1.30 5.71 8.03
CA GLY A 82 -0.40 5.28 6.95
C GLY A 82 -0.23 6.35 5.88
N ALA A 83 -1.32 6.99 5.46
CA ALA A 83 -1.27 8.06 4.47
C ALA A 83 -0.44 9.26 4.95
N LEU A 84 -0.60 9.64 6.23
CA LEU A 84 0.19 10.72 6.83
C LEU A 84 1.65 10.34 6.98
N ARG A 85 1.93 9.10 7.38
CA ARG A 85 3.29 8.57 7.50
C ARG A 85 4.02 8.60 6.16
N GLU A 86 3.39 8.10 5.11
CA GLU A 86 3.98 8.10 3.75
C GLU A 86 4.23 9.51 3.25
N THR A 87 3.31 10.43 3.50
CA THR A 87 3.49 11.85 3.14
C THR A 87 4.70 12.43 3.84
N LEU A 88 4.84 12.18 5.15
CA LEU A 88 5.99 12.66 5.93
C LEU A 88 7.31 12.04 5.45
N GLU A 89 7.33 10.74 5.23
CA GLU A 89 8.55 10.03 4.79
C GLU A 89 9.03 10.51 3.42
N GLU A 90 8.11 10.70 2.47
CA GLU A 90 8.48 11.04 1.10
C GLU A 90 8.72 12.54 0.87
N THR A 91 8.07 13.40 1.64
CA THR A 91 8.10 14.85 1.40
C THR A 91 8.55 15.66 2.61
N GLN A 92 8.72 15.05 3.77
CA GLN A 92 9.02 15.70 5.05
C GLN A 92 7.96 16.72 5.47
N ALA A 93 6.75 16.63 4.90
CA ALA A 93 5.65 17.52 5.22
C ALA A 93 4.67 16.84 6.18
N ASN A 94 4.15 17.62 7.13
CA ASN A 94 3.05 17.20 7.97
C ASN A 94 1.74 17.70 7.39
N ALA A 95 0.71 16.87 7.49
CA ALA A 95 -0.60 17.16 6.95
C ALA A 95 -1.69 16.75 7.93
N GLU A 96 -2.86 17.31 7.74
CA GLU A 96 -4.07 16.96 8.48
C GLU A 96 -5.09 16.40 7.51
N ILE A 97 -5.64 15.22 7.84
CA ILE A 97 -6.66 14.58 7.01
C ILE A 97 -7.97 15.38 7.09
N ILE A 98 -8.54 15.67 5.92
CA ILE A 98 -9.86 16.32 5.83
C ILE A 98 -10.94 15.27 5.64
N LYS A 99 -10.80 14.41 4.61
CA LYS A 99 -11.78 13.38 4.28
C LYS A 99 -11.19 12.38 3.28
N PRO A 100 -11.80 11.20 3.11
CA PRO A 100 -11.48 10.34 1.99
C PRO A 100 -11.70 11.08 0.67
N TYR A 101 -10.80 10.86 -0.29
CA TYR A 101 -10.88 11.49 -1.59
C TYR A 101 -11.25 10.50 -2.69
N THR A 102 -10.45 9.44 -2.84
CA THR A 102 -10.71 8.44 -3.87
C THR A 102 -10.14 7.07 -3.51
N VAL A 103 -10.76 6.05 -4.08
CA VAL A 103 -10.29 4.67 -4.03
C VAL A 103 -10.15 4.17 -5.46
N ILE A 104 -8.99 3.63 -5.79
CA ILE A 104 -8.68 3.14 -7.14
C ILE A 104 -8.28 1.68 -7.06
N SER A 105 -8.97 0.84 -7.82
CA SER A 105 -8.62 -0.57 -7.98
C SER A 105 -7.68 -0.75 -9.16
N LEU A 106 -6.56 -1.43 -8.94
CA LEU A 106 -5.57 -1.75 -9.97
C LEU A 106 -5.40 -3.28 -10.02
N PRO A 107 -6.37 -4.02 -10.60
CA PRO A 107 -6.33 -5.48 -10.56
C PRO A 107 -5.16 -6.10 -11.31
N HIS A 108 -4.63 -5.43 -12.33
CA HIS A 108 -3.49 -5.92 -13.11
C HIS A 108 -2.19 -6.01 -12.30
N ILE A 109 -2.08 -5.27 -11.21
CA ILE A 109 -0.92 -5.32 -10.29
C ILE A 109 -1.33 -5.74 -8.88
N SER A 110 -2.56 -6.18 -8.69
CA SER A 110 -3.10 -6.62 -7.39
C SER A 110 -2.91 -5.57 -6.29
N GLN A 111 -3.34 -4.33 -6.57
CA GLN A 111 -3.28 -3.22 -5.63
C GLN A 111 -4.59 -2.47 -5.56
N ILE A 112 -4.85 -1.90 -4.38
CA ILE A 112 -5.93 -0.95 -4.14
C ILE A 112 -5.28 0.31 -3.57
N HIS A 113 -5.53 1.45 -4.20
CA HIS A 113 -5.00 2.74 -3.77
C HIS A 113 -6.10 3.56 -3.10
N VAL A 114 -5.83 4.04 -1.90
CA VAL A 114 -6.74 4.91 -1.13
C VAL A 114 -6.04 6.23 -0.88
N PHE A 115 -6.64 7.31 -1.34
CA PHE A 115 -6.12 8.66 -1.15
C PHE A 115 -7.06 9.48 -0.29
N TYR A 116 -6.48 10.23 0.64
CA TYR A 116 -7.19 11.17 1.49
C TYR A 116 -6.90 12.59 1.05
N LEU A 117 -7.93 13.42 1.03
CA LEU A 117 -7.76 14.86 0.92
C LEU A 117 -7.19 15.36 2.25
N ALA A 118 -6.09 16.10 2.19
CA ALA A 118 -5.40 16.58 3.36
C ALA A 118 -4.96 18.03 3.18
N LYS A 119 -4.65 18.66 4.29
CA LYS A 119 -4.19 20.05 4.35
C LYS A 119 -2.79 20.08 4.94
N LEU A 120 -1.85 20.75 4.30
CA LEU A 120 -0.49 20.88 4.81
C LEU A 120 -0.47 21.78 6.05
N LEU A 121 0.33 21.40 7.03
CA LEU A 121 0.55 22.13 8.28
C LEU A 121 1.82 22.97 8.15
N LEU A 122 1.66 24.28 8.01
CA LEU A 122 2.73 25.23 7.68
C LEU A 122 3.82 25.36 8.74
N SER A 123 3.45 25.24 10.00
CA SER A 123 4.40 25.43 11.10
C SER A 123 5.56 24.41 11.11
N LEU A 124 5.44 23.36 10.31
CA LEU A 124 6.39 22.25 10.26
C LEU A 124 7.00 22.05 8.87
N ILE A 125 6.72 22.97 7.92
CA ILE A 125 7.29 22.91 6.58
C ILE A 125 8.49 23.84 6.51
N HIS A 126 9.63 23.25 6.30
CA HIS A 126 10.85 23.97 5.92
C HIS A 126 10.89 23.99 4.39
N ILE A 127 10.63 25.13 3.85
CA ILE A 127 10.71 25.34 2.40
C ILE A 127 12.14 25.66 2.01
#